data_67ddc33ce59647b8e5e82674e621dc0e
#
_entry.id   67ddc33ce59647b8e5e82674e621dc0e
#
_cell.length_a   1.000
_cell.length_b   1.000
_cell.length_c   1.000
_cell.angle_alpha   90.00
_cell.angle_beta   90.00
_cell.angle_gamma   90.00
#
_symmetry.space_group_name_H-M   'P 1'
#
loop_
_entity.id
_entity.type
_entity.pdbx_description
1 polymer ?
#
loop_
_entity_poly.entity_id
_entity_poly.type
_entity_poly.pdbx_seq_one_letter_code
_entity_poly.pdbx_strand_id
1 'polypeptide(L)'
;ANVRLVTTAKEATKLCGEMFSRGGKAVTPGYMSDFRRKIESTTGLRHFLTKVQRMPGAVLSIRHQRRLMPRQQGYVYFQDYVPGNTHDTRVVAIGGRAFAFRRMNRPGDFRASGSGNIVYDPGLIDPRCIRIALKVTADLGARCLAFDFVTDDAQGPLIVEVSYTFVAGAFHGCPGYWDDCLTWHEGQFWPQDLILHDLLAALGHRAARSGSERRGTNRQ
;
A
#
# COMPACT_ATOMS: atom_id res chain seq x y z
N ALA A 1 7.66 6.15 -9.88
CA ALA A 1 7.67 4.69 -10.05
C ALA A 1 8.22 4.38 -11.44
N ASN A 2 8.98 3.29 -11.58
CA ASN A 2 9.51 2.81 -12.88
C ASN A 2 8.48 1.92 -13.59
N VAL A 3 7.20 2.29 -13.53
CA VAL A 3 6.12 1.57 -14.22
C VAL A 3 5.84 2.28 -15.53
N ARG A 4 5.79 1.53 -16.63
CA ARG A 4 5.49 2.03 -17.98
C ARG A 4 4.46 1.13 -18.63
N LEU A 5 3.47 1.73 -19.26
CA LEU A 5 2.57 1.02 -20.14
C LEU A 5 3.27 0.84 -21.48
N VAL A 6 3.28 -0.40 -21.99
CA VAL A 6 3.77 -0.77 -23.32
C VAL A 6 2.62 -1.40 -24.10
N THR A 7 2.50 -1.03 -25.36
CA THR A 7 1.39 -1.50 -26.22
C THR A 7 1.88 -2.41 -27.36
N THR A 8 3.20 -2.51 -27.53
CA THR A 8 3.79 -3.34 -28.60
C THR A 8 4.95 -4.17 -28.10
N ALA A 9 5.17 -5.35 -28.68
CA ALA A 9 6.31 -6.20 -28.41
C ALA A 9 7.65 -5.48 -28.67
N LYS A 10 7.71 -4.59 -29.66
CA LYS A 10 8.89 -3.80 -29.99
C LYS A 10 9.28 -2.85 -28.85
N GLU A 11 8.30 -2.17 -28.25
CA GLU A 11 8.53 -1.30 -27.09
C GLU A 11 8.99 -2.12 -25.88
N ALA A 12 8.34 -3.26 -25.61
CA ALA A 12 8.72 -4.16 -24.54
C ALA A 12 10.17 -4.63 -24.69
N THR A 13 10.56 -5.12 -25.89
CA THR A 13 11.92 -5.55 -26.19
C THR A 13 12.94 -4.43 -26.01
N LYS A 14 12.63 -3.21 -26.48
CA LYS A 14 13.50 -2.05 -26.29
C LYS A 14 13.72 -1.74 -24.81
N LEU A 15 12.66 -1.73 -24.02
CA LEU A 15 12.77 -1.48 -22.58
C LEU A 15 13.54 -2.59 -21.84
N CYS A 16 13.33 -3.85 -22.23
CA CYS A 16 14.14 -4.96 -21.72
C CYS A 16 15.62 -4.73 -22.02
N GLY A 17 15.98 -4.43 -23.28
CA GLY A 17 17.36 -4.13 -23.66
C GLY A 17 17.99 -3.00 -22.85
N GLU A 18 17.23 -1.92 -22.59
CA GLU A 18 17.67 -0.81 -21.74
C GLU A 18 17.92 -1.28 -20.29
N MET A 19 17.02 -2.09 -19.72
CA MET A 19 17.10 -2.58 -18.33
C MET A 19 18.25 -3.56 -18.13
N PHE A 20 18.53 -4.40 -19.12
CA PHE A 20 19.64 -5.37 -19.06
C PHE A 20 21.01 -4.75 -19.40
N SER A 21 21.07 -3.65 -20.16
CA SER A 21 22.33 -2.97 -20.51
C SER A 21 22.68 -1.83 -19.55
N ARG A 22 21.90 -0.77 -19.53
CA ARG A 22 22.18 0.46 -18.77
C ARG A 22 21.49 0.51 -17.41
N GLY A 23 20.49 -0.33 -17.22
CA GLY A 23 19.60 -0.29 -16.07
C GLY A 23 18.63 0.90 -16.05
N GLY A 24 17.58 0.78 -15.27
CA GLY A 24 16.62 1.84 -14.99
C GLY A 24 17.22 2.91 -14.08
N LYS A 25 16.68 4.14 -14.17
CA LYS A 25 17.04 5.19 -13.20
C LYS A 25 16.58 4.75 -11.82
N ALA A 26 17.41 5.00 -10.80
CA ALA A 26 17.01 4.78 -9.42
C ALA A 26 15.69 5.52 -9.13
N VAL A 27 14.74 4.82 -8.51
CA VAL A 27 13.47 5.44 -8.08
C VAL A 27 13.80 6.44 -6.98
N THR A 28 13.48 7.70 -7.21
CA THR A 28 13.62 8.70 -6.16
C THR A 28 12.61 8.34 -5.05
N PRO A 29 13.04 8.20 -3.78
CA PRO A 29 12.12 7.94 -2.68
C PRO A 29 10.97 8.93 -2.69
N GLY A 30 9.80 8.52 -2.17
CA GLY A 30 8.57 9.34 -2.13
C GLY A 30 8.69 10.71 -1.44
N TYR A 31 9.83 10.95 -0.78
CA TYR A 31 10.23 12.21 -0.19
C TYR A 31 10.11 13.42 -1.15
N MET A 32 10.34 13.22 -2.46
CA MET A 32 10.18 14.30 -3.45
C MET A 32 8.72 14.61 -3.76
N SER A 33 7.87 13.61 -3.81
CA SER A 33 6.42 13.83 -3.98
C SER A 33 5.82 14.49 -2.74
N ASP A 34 6.31 14.12 -1.55
CA ASP A 34 5.90 14.72 -0.29
C ASP A 34 6.40 16.15 -0.13
N PHE A 35 7.62 16.45 -0.60
CA PHE A 35 8.17 17.80 -0.59
C PHE A 35 7.38 18.72 -1.55
N ARG A 36 7.05 18.25 -2.76
CA ARG A 36 6.24 18.99 -3.72
C ARG A 36 4.83 19.25 -3.18
N ARG A 37 4.18 18.22 -2.60
CA ARG A 37 2.88 18.34 -1.96
C ARG A 37 2.89 19.30 -0.76
N LYS A 38 3.95 19.29 0.06
CA LYS A 38 4.16 20.24 1.16
C LYS A 38 4.38 21.67 0.69
N ILE A 39 4.91 21.90 -0.50
CA ILE A 39 5.02 23.23 -1.10
C ILE A 39 3.66 23.70 -1.60
N GLU A 40 2.95 22.85 -2.33
CA GLU A 40 1.62 23.15 -2.91
C GLU A 40 0.55 23.42 -1.82
N SER A 41 0.66 22.80 -0.65
CA SER A 41 -0.26 22.98 0.48
C SER A 41 0.08 24.16 1.39
N THR A 42 1.09 24.99 1.06
CA THR A 42 1.56 26.06 1.94
C THR A 42 0.86 27.37 1.63
N THR A 43 -0.06 27.76 2.49
CA THR A 43 -0.67 29.09 2.52
C THR A 43 0.11 30.00 3.46
N GLY A 44 0.90 30.93 2.91
CA GLY A 44 1.61 31.96 3.69
C GLY A 44 3.03 32.28 3.23
N LEU A 45 3.29 33.56 2.97
CA LEU A 45 4.55 34.06 2.40
C LEU A 45 5.78 33.77 3.27
N ARG A 46 5.66 33.86 4.61
CA ARG A 46 6.75 33.55 5.55
C ARG A 46 7.15 32.07 5.53
N HIS A 47 6.19 31.17 5.43
CA HIS A 47 6.46 29.73 5.33
C HIS A 47 7.08 29.35 3.98
N PHE A 48 6.71 30.06 2.92
CA PHE A 48 7.30 29.90 1.59
C PHE A 48 8.78 30.28 1.58
N LEU A 49 9.15 31.43 2.14
CA LEU A 49 10.54 31.92 2.20
C LEU A 49 11.46 30.99 3.01
N THR A 50 11.01 30.49 4.17
CA THR A 50 11.81 29.53 4.96
C THR A 50 11.99 28.18 4.24
N LYS A 51 11.04 27.76 3.41
CA LYS A 51 11.18 26.55 2.58
C LYS A 51 12.13 26.77 1.41
N VAL A 52 12.09 27.93 0.78
CA VAL A 52 13.01 28.29 -0.32
C VAL A 52 14.46 28.34 0.18
N GLN A 53 14.72 28.88 1.36
CA GLN A 53 16.06 28.90 1.98
C GLN A 53 16.62 27.49 2.27
N ARG A 54 15.77 26.49 2.51
CA ARG A 54 16.17 25.09 2.71
C ARG A 54 16.29 24.28 1.41
N MET A 55 15.87 24.82 0.28
CA MET A 55 15.92 24.13 -1.02
C MET A 55 17.32 23.72 -1.49
N PRO A 56 18.38 24.54 -1.34
CA PRO A 56 19.71 24.13 -1.80
C PRO A 56 20.23 22.88 -1.12
N GLY A 57 20.06 22.77 0.20
CA GLY A 57 20.44 21.58 0.96
C GLY A 57 19.64 20.32 0.60
N ALA A 58 18.34 20.49 0.37
CA ALA A 58 17.48 19.38 -0.06
C ALA A 58 17.85 18.90 -1.47
N VAL A 59 18.13 19.79 -2.41
CA VAL A 59 18.57 19.44 -3.78
C VAL A 59 19.93 18.73 -3.75
N LEU A 60 20.88 19.19 -2.94
CA LEU A 60 22.19 18.57 -2.77
C LEU A 60 22.06 17.17 -2.16
N SER A 61 21.25 17.00 -1.11
CA SER A 61 21.00 15.70 -0.49
C SER A 61 20.34 14.70 -1.45
N ILE A 62 19.41 15.16 -2.28
CA ILE A 62 18.76 14.34 -3.30
C ILE A 62 19.74 13.92 -4.39
N ARG A 63 20.60 14.85 -4.87
CA ARG A 63 21.66 14.52 -5.82
C ARG A 63 22.65 13.50 -5.24
N HIS A 64 23.02 13.67 -3.97
CA HIS A 64 23.90 12.73 -3.26
C HIS A 64 23.25 11.35 -3.12
N GLN A 65 22.00 11.29 -2.64
CA GLN A 65 21.25 10.05 -2.51
C GLN A 65 21.05 9.34 -3.86
N ARG A 66 20.76 10.09 -4.95
CA ARG A 66 20.66 9.51 -6.30
C ARG A 66 21.97 8.87 -6.80
N ARG A 67 23.12 9.35 -6.37
CA ARG A 67 24.41 8.74 -6.70
C ARG A 67 24.68 7.47 -5.92
N LEU A 68 24.15 7.37 -4.69
CA LEU A 68 24.31 6.23 -3.80
C LEU A 68 23.30 5.11 -4.09
N MET A 69 22.18 5.42 -4.76
CA MET A 69 21.17 4.40 -5.07
C MET A 69 21.63 3.55 -6.27
N PRO A 70 21.65 2.22 -6.11
CA PRO A 70 21.94 1.33 -7.21
C PRO A 70 20.91 1.47 -8.32
N ARG A 71 21.34 1.37 -9.56
CA ARG A 71 20.42 1.25 -10.69
C ARG A 71 19.72 -0.09 -10.63
N GLN A 72 18.42 -0.08 -10.93
CA GLN A 72 17.69 -1.33 -11.13
C GLN A 72 18.12 -1.89 -12.50
N GLN A 73 18.82 -3.01 -12.52
CA GLN A 73 19.38 -3.62 -13.72
C GLN A 73 19.25 -5.13 -13.65
N GLY A 74 19.10 -5.76 -14.81
CA GLY A 74 19.12 -7.22 -14.94
C GLY A 74 17.77 -7.90 -14.68
N TYR A 75 16.69 -7.15 -14.51
CA TYR A 75 15.35 -7.73 -14.40
C TYR A 75 14.27 -6.78 -14.95
N VAL A 76 13.19 -7.38 -15.42
CA VAL A 76 11.95 -6.69 -15.84
C VAL A 76 10.78 -7.53 -15.33
N TYR A 77 9.78 -6.88 -14.76
CA TYR A 77 8.50 -7.49 -14.40
C TYR A 77 7.42 -6.99 -15.34
N PHE A 78 6.70 -7.91 -15.95
CA PHE A 78 5.53 -7.63 -16.79
C PHE A 78 4.26 -8.01 -16.06
N GLN A 79 3.25 -7.19 -16.22
CA GLN A 79 1.92 -7.43 -15.69
C GLN A 79 0.91 -6.98 -16.74
N ASP A 80 -0.19 -7.73 -16.89
CA ASP A 80 -1.27 -7.35 -17.76
C ASP A 80 -1.89 -6.04 -17.29
N TYR A 81 -2.21 -5.19 -18.26
CA TYR A 81 -2.89 -3.93 -17.99
C TYR A 81 -4.39 -4.13 -18.07
N VAL A 82 -5.12 -3.79 -17.02
CA VAL A 82 -6.57 -3.81 -16.96
C VAL A 82 -7.08 -2.39 -17.28
N PRO A 83 -7.67 -2.19 -18.46
CA PRO A 83 -8.14 -0.86 -18.89
C PRO A 83 -9.40 -0.44 -18.12
N GLY A 84 -9.81 0.82 -18.30
CA GLY A 84 -11.07 1.34 -17.76
C GLY A 84 -11.03 1.80 -16.31
N ASN A 85 -10.01 1.45 -15.54
CA ASN A 85 -9.93 1.83 -14.12
C ASN A 85 -9.56 3.29 -13.94
N THR A 86 -10.43 4.06 -13.30
CA THR A 86 -10.21 5.45 -12.89
C THR A 86 -9.63 5.58 -11.48
N HIS A 87 -9.58 4.47 -10.75
CA HIS A 87 -9.06 4.33 -9.39
C HIS A 87 -8.60 2.90 -9.15
N ASP A 88 -7.86 2.68 -8.09
CA ASP A 88 -7.70 1.39 -7.44
C ASP A 88 -8.40 1.37 -6.08
N THR A 89 -8.72 0.17 -5.60
CA THR A 89 -9.21 -0.04 -4.23
C THR A 89 -8.10 -0.64 -3.41
N ARG A 90 -7.64 0.10 -2.39
CA ARG A 90 -6.66 -0.40 -1.44
C ARG A 90 -7.36 -0.96 -0.21
N VAL A 91 -7.06 -2.21 0.13
CA VAL A 91 -7.58 -2.90 1.31
C VAL A 91 -6.42 -3.30 2.19
N VAL A 92 -6.52 -3.10 3.49
CA VAL A 92 -5.64 -3.73 4.47
C VAL A 92 -6.46 -4.67 5.35
N ALA A 93 -6.06 -5.94 5.41
CA ALA A 93 -6.61 -6.91 6.33
C ALA A 93 -5.70 -7.03 7.55
N ILE A 94 -6.27 -6.95 8.76
CA ILE A 94 -5.57 -7.07 10.05
C ILE A 94 -6.39 -8.02 10.92
N GLY A 95 -5.89 -9.21 11.13
CA GLY A 95 -6.68 -10.27 11.76
C GLY A 95 -7.96 -10.52 10.97
N GLY A 96 -9.11 -10.52 11.63
CA GLY A 96 -10.43 -10.63 10.98
C GLY A 96 -11.06 -9.29 10.60
N ARG A 97 -10.28 -8.20 10.42
CA ARG A 97 -10.80 -6.87 10.11
C ARG A 97 -10.19 -6.38 8.80
N ALA A 98 -10.97 -5.69 7.98
CA ALA A 98 -10.52 -5.09 6.72
C ALA A 98 -10.87 -3.60 6.65
N PHE A 99 -9.88 -2.78 6.36
CA PHE A 99 -10.01 -1.35 6.08
C PHE A 99 -9.84 -1.13 4.59
N ALA A 100 -10.61 -0.23 4.01
CA ALA A 100 -10.47 0.05 2.58
C ALA A 100 -10.76 1.50 2.23
N PHE A 101 -10.15 1.93 1.14
CA PHE A 101 -10.40 3.21 0.49
C PHE A 101 -10.06 3.12 -1.01
N ARG A 102 -10.61 4.06 -1.78
CA ARG A 102 -10.22 4.24 -3.19
C ARG A 102 -9.12 5.27 -3.32
N ARG A 103 -8.16 5.00 -4.22
CA ARG A 103 -7.17 6.00 -4.67
C ARG A 103 -7.49 6.37 -6.10
N MET A 104 -7.80 7.64 -6.33
CA MET A 104 -8.14 8.12 -7.66
C MET A 104 -6.89 8.31 -8.50
N ASN A 105 -6.97 7.97 -9.79
CA ASN A 105 -5.90 8.22 -10.74
C ASN A 105 -5.68 9.72 -10.91
N ARG A 106 -4.46 10.11 -11.29
CA ARG A 106 -4.22 11.48 -11.75
C ARG A 106 -4.77 11.67 -13.16
N PRO A 107 -5.20 12.87 -13.52
CA PRO A 107 -5.56 13.17 -14.91
C PRO A 107 -4.42 12.76 -15.86
N GLY A 108 -4.74 11.95 -16.87
CA GLY A 108 -3.77 11.48 -17.86
C GLY A 108 -2.76 10.43 -17.36
N ASP A 109 -2.94 9.87 -16.15
CA ASP A 109 -2.09 8.81 -15.61
C ASP A 109 -2.94 7.60 -15.25
N PHE A 110 -2.54 6.41 -15.67
CA PHE A 110 -3.23 5.15 -15.32
C PHE A 110 -2.93 4.67 -13.89
N ARG A 111 -1.95 5.29 -13.22
CA ARG A 111 -1.50 4.89 -11.89
C ARG A 111 -2.20 5.65 -10.79
N ALA A 112 -2.89 4.96 -9.92
CA ALA A 112 -3.52 5.51 -8.73
C ALA A 112 -2.52 5.74 -7.59
N SER A 113 -1.50 4.88 -7.51
CA SER A 113 -0.50 4.92 -6.46
C SER A 113 0.23 6.27 -6.38
N GLY A 114 0.23 6.87 -5.18
CA GLY A 114 0.88 8.15 -4.91
C GLY A 114 0.13 9.37 -5.49
N SER A 115 -1.11 9.25 -5.94
CA SER A 115 -1.94 10.39 -6.37
C SER A 115 -2.21 11.36 -5.20
N GLY A 116 -2.35 10.84 -3.99
CA GLY A 116 -2.73 11.60 -2.81
C GLY A 116 -4.23 11.92 -2.75
N ASN A 117 -5.00 11.50 -3.76
CA ASN A 117 -6.44 11.69 -3.81
C ASN A 117 -7.12 10.40 -3.32
N ILE A 118 -7.53 10.40 -2.05
CA ILE A 118 -8.13 9.26 -1.36
C ILE A 118 -9.60 9.56 -1.10
N VAL A 119 -10.46 8.57 -1.38
CA VAL A 119 -11.90 8.60 -1.09
C VAL A 119 -12.20 7.51 -0.08
N TYR A 120 -12.72 7.93 1.09
CA TYR A 120 -13.01 7.07 2.25
C TYR A 120 -14.48 6.70 2.39
N ASP A 121 -15.24 6.67 1.32
CA ASP A 121 -16.66 6.31 1.35
C ASP A 121 -16.80 4.77 1.33
N PRO A 122 -17.28 4.13 2.43
CA PRO A 122 -17.47 2.69 2.48
C PRO A 122 -18.51 2.18 1.48
N GLY A 123 -19.50 2.99 1.12
CA GLY A 123 -20.52 2.64 0.12
C GLY A 123 -19.98 2.47 -1.29
N LEU A 124 -18.78 2.98 -1.56
CA LEU A 124 -18.11 2.84 -2.86
C LEU A 124 -17.20 1.61 -2.93
N ILE A 125 -16.96 0.91 -1.83
CA ILE A 125 -16.07 -0.25 -1.79
C ILE A 125 -16.84 -1.50 -2.23
N ASP A 126 -16.30 -2.22 -3.22
CA ASP A 126 -16.85 -3.52 -3.60
C ASP A 126 -16.60 -4.55 -2.49
N PRO A 127 -17.67 -5.14 -1.90
CA PRO A 127 -17.51 -6.12 -0.80
C PRO A 127 -16.70 -7.35 -1.19
N ARG A 128 -16.60 -7.65 -2.50
CA ARG A 128 -15.77 -8.75 -2.99
C ARG A 128 -14.29 -8.50 -2.73
N CYS A 129 -13.81 -7.24 -2.81
CA CYS A 129 -12.43 -6.88 -2.46
C CYS A 129 -12.14 -7.19 -0.99
N ILE A 130 -13.09 -6.88 -0.10
CA ILE A 130 -12.98 -7.15 1.35
C ILE A 130 -12.89 -8.66 1.60
N ARG A 131 -13.84 -9.43 1.03
CA ARG A 131 -13.89 -10.88 1.18
C ARG A 131 -12.62 -11.57 0.67
N ILE A 132 -12.12 -11.15 -0.51
CA ILE A 132 -10.89 -11.69 -1.09
C ILE A 132 -9.70 -11.37 -0.18
N ALA A 133 -9.56 -10.13 0.29
CA ALA A 133 -8.45 -9.72 1.15
C ALA A 133 -8.41 -10.50 2.47
N LEU A 134 -9.55 -10.64 3.15
CA LEU A 134 -9.67 -11.42 4.39
C LEU A 134 -9.35 -12.89 4.14
N LYS A 135 -9.93 -13.48 3.09
CA LYS A 135 -9.69 -14.88 2.74
C LYS A 135 -8.21 -15.15 2.44
N VAL A 136 -7.59 -14.37 1.55
CA VAL A 136 -6.18 -14.56 1.18
C VAL A 136 -5.26 -14.36 2.39
N THR A 137 -5.55 -13.40 3.26
CA THR A 137 -4.79 -13.17 4.49
C THR A 137 -4.87 -14.38 5.41
N ALA A 138 -6.05 -14.97 5.57
CA ALA A 138 -6.26 -16.17 6.37
C ALA A 138 -5.57 -17.42 5.75
N ASP A 139 -5.75 -17.64 4.44
CA ASP A 139 -5.15 -18.77 3.72
C ASP A 139 -3.61 -18.77 3.80
N LEU A 140 -3.00 -17.58 3.77
CA LEU A 140 -1.55 -17.40 3.92
C LEU A 140 -1.07 -17.47 5.39
N GLY A 141 -1.98 -17.57 6.35
CA GLY A 141 -1.65 -17.49 7.78
C GLY A 141 -1.01 -16.17 8.18
N ALA A 142 -1.22 -15.11 7.38
CA ALA A 142 -0.66 -13.80 7.64
C ALA A 142 -1.52 -13.05 8.67
N ARG A 143 -0.87 -12.22 9.50
CA ARG A 143 -1.59 -11.39 10.48
C ARG A 143 -2.05 -10.07 9.90
N CYS A 144 -1.34 -9.59 8.89
CA CYS A 144 -1.64 -8.32 8.24
C CYS A 144 -1.11 -8.35 6.81
N LEU A 145 -1.97 -7.99 5.84
CA LEU A 145 -1.61 -7.80 4.44
C LEU A 145 -2.37 -6.60 3.86
N ALA A 146 -1.71 -5.90 2.97
CA ALA A 146 -2.31 -4.85 2.15
C ALA A 146 -2.44 -5.35 0.70
N PHE A 147 -3.55 -5.02 0.08
CA PHE A 147 -3.92 -5.41 -1.28
C PHE A 147 -4.29 -4.17 -2.10
N ASP A 148 -3.85 -4.13 -3.34
CA ASP A 148 -4.33 -3.19 -4.33
C ASP A 148 -5.17 -3.94 -5.36
N PHE A 149 -6.42 -3.50 -5.55
CA PHE A 149 -7.36 -4.08 -6.48
C PHE A 149 -7.66 -3.12 -7.63
N VAL A 150 -7.75 -3.68 -8.82
CA VAL A 150 -8.42 -3.07 -9.97
C VAL A 150 -9.65 -3.91 -10.33
N THR A 151 -10.57 -3.35 -11.10
CA THR A 151 -11.77 -4.07 -11.53
C THR A 151 -11.64 -4.40 -13.01
N ASP A 152 -11.82 -5.66 -13.34
CA ASP A 152 -12.03 -6.15 -14.70
C ASP A 152 -13.53 -6.36 -14.93
N ASP A 153 -14.07 -5.89 -16.06
CA ASP A 153 -15.50 -5.96 -16.34
C ASP A 153 -16.02 -7.39 -16.42
N ALA A 154 -15.19 -8.33 -16.86
CA ALA A 154 -15.57 -9.74 -17.02
C ALA A 154 -15.31 -10.57 -15.76
N GLN A 155 -14.22 -10.30 -15.04
CA GLN A 155 -13.73 -11.13 -13.92
C GLN A 155 -14.03 -10.52 -12.55
N GLY A 156 -14.32 -9.22 -12.50
CA GLY A 156 -14.52 -8.48 -11.25
C GLY A 156 -13.21 -8.00 -10.61
N PRO A 157 -13.11 -7.93 -9.27
CA PRO A 157 -11.91 -7.44 -8.60
C PRO A 157 -10.70 -8.36 -8.79
N LEU A 158 -9.59 -7.80 -9.26
CA LEU A 158 -8.31 -8.47 -9.45
C LEU A 158 -7.25 -7.87 -8.53
N ILE A 159 -6.50 -8.71 -7.84
CA ILE A 159 -5.35 -8.30 -7.04
C ILE A 159 -4.19 -7.97 -7.98
N VAL A 160 -3.70 -6.73 -7.93
CA VAL A 160 -2.53 -6.29 -8.71
C VAL A 160 -1.27 -6.15 -7.86
N GLU A 161 -1.42 -5.98 -6.55
CA GLU A 161 -0.30 -5.91 -5.60
C GLU A 161 -0.72 -6.48 -4.25
N VAL A 162 0.20 -7.25 -3.63
CA VAL A 162 0.11 -7.66 -2.23
C VAL A 162 1.35 -7.17 -1.51
N SER A 163 1.19 -6.55 -0.36
CA SER A 163 2.29 -6.00 0.44
C SER A 163 2.08 -6.29 1.92
N TYR A 164 3.15 -6.57 2.64
CA TYR A 164 3.13 -6.68 4.10
C TYR A 164 3.33 -5.31 4.79
N THR A 165 3.51 -4.24 4.01
CA THR A 165 3.68 -2.88 4.53
C THR A 165 2.68 -1.91 3.94
N PHE A 166 2.26 -0.93 4.73
CA PHE A 166 1.32 0.11 4.32
C PHE A 166 1.52 1.39 5.14
N VAL A 167 0.99 2.50 4.64
CA VAL A 167 1.03 3.79 5.34
C VAL A 167 -0.13 3.84 6.33
N ALA A 168 0.15 3.60 7.61
CA ALA A 168 -0.87 3.51 8.67
C ALA A 168 -1.76 4.74 8.76
N GLY A 169 -1.22 5.95 8.59
CA GLY A 169 -1.99 7.19 8.61
C GLY A 169 -3.06 7.28 7.52
N ALA A 170 -2.89 6.60 6.39
CA ALA A 170 -3.93 6.53 5.36
C ALA A 170 -5.12 5.67 5.82
N PHE A 171 -4.87 4.59 6.54
CA PHE A 171 -5.93 3.72 7.06
C PHE A 171 -6.58 4.26 8.34
N HIS A 172 -5.86 5.04 9.13
CA HIS A 172 -6.46 5.79 10.25
C HIS A 172 -7.53 6.78 9.77
N GLY A 173 -7.45 7.26 8.53
CA GLY A 173 -8.48 8.09 7.91
C GLY A 173 -9.77 7.34 7.54
N CYS A 174 -9.79 6.00 7.58
CA CYS A 174 -11.01 5.23 7.33
C CYS A 174 -12.04 5.46 8.44
N PRO A 175 -13.33 5.66 8.09
CA PRO A 175 -14.40 5.88 9.08
C PRO A 175 -14.84 4.59 9.79
N GLY A 176 -14.20 3.46 9.52
CA GLY A 176 -14.50 2.16 10.11
C GLY A 176 -13.77 1.01 9.42
N TYR A 177 -14.22 -0.21 9.71
CA TYR A 177 -13.74 -1.44 9.08
C TYR A 177 -14.89 -2.45 8.89
N TRP A 178 -14.66 -3.43 8.05
CA TRP A 178 -15.50 -4.63 7.92
C TRP A 178 -14.87 -5.78 8.70
N ASP A 179 -15.69 -6.57 9.40
CA ASP A 179 -15.27 -7.82 10.00
C ASP A 179 -15.32 -8.99 8.98
N ASP A 180 -15.02 -10.19 9.42
CA ASP A 180 -15.02 -11.41 8.60
C ASP A 180 -16.41 -11.83 8.10
N CYS A 181 -17.48 -11.35 8.75
CA CYS A 181 -18.86 -11.49 8.30
C CYS A 181 -19.30 -10.37 7.34
N LEU A 182 -18.40 -9.45 6.96
CA LEU A 182 -18.67 -8.23 6.20
C LEU A 182 -19.61 -7.25 6.90
N THR A 183 -19.69 -7.31 8.22
CA THR A 183 -20.41 -6.32 9.03
C THR A 183 -19.55 -5.06 9.16
N TRP A 184 -20.16 -3.90 8.95
CA TRP A 184 -19.49 -2.62 9.10
C TRP A 184 -19.46 -2.19 10.57
N HIS A 185 -18.26 -1.80 11.01
CA HIS A 185 -18.01 -1.24 12.34
C HIS A 185 -17.47 0.18 12.18
N GLU A 186 -18.27 1.15 12.57
CA GLU A 186 -17.90 2.57 12.51
C GLU A 186 -16.86 2.92 13.58
N GLY A 187 -15.94 3.81 13.27
CA GLY A 187 -14.91 4.31 14.18
C GLY A 187 -13.59 4.60 13.51
N GLN A 188 -12.72 5.32 14.22
CA GLN A 188 -11.34 5.57 13.80
C GLN A 188 -10.39 4.70 14.61
N PHE A 189 -9.56 3.94 13.89
CA PHE A 189 -8.64 2.98 14.49
C PHE A 189 -7.23 3.19 13.96
N TRP A 190 -6.23 3.06 14.83
CA TRP A 190 -4.87 2.92 14.38
C TRP A 190 -4.57 1.45 14.06
N PRO A 191 -4.12 1.14 12.84
CA PRO A 191 -3.76 -0.23 12.47
C PRO A 191 -2.75 -0.89 13.41
N GLN A 192 -1.81 -0.11 13.95
CA GLN A 192 -0.80 -0.59 14.87
C GLN A 192 -1.40 -1.09 16.20
N ASP A 193 -2.41 -0.40 16.72
CA ASP A 193 -3.08 -0.77 17.96
C ASP A 193 -3.81 -2.11 17.79
N LEU A 194 -4.43 -2.31 16.64
CA LEU A 194 -5.11 -3.56 16.31
C LEU A 194 -4.12 -4.73 16.15
N ILE A 195 -3.00 -4.50 15.48
CA ILE A 195 -1.92 -5.51 15.35
C ILE A 195 -1.37 -5.88 16.72
N LEU A 196 -1.12 -4.89 17.59
CA LEU A 196 -0.64 -5.12 18.94
C LEU A 196 -1.67 -5.88 19.80
N HIS A 197 -2.94 -5.48 19.72
CA HIS A 197 -4.03 -6.16 20.43
C HIS A 197 -4.10 -7.64 20.02
N ASP A 198 -4.08 -7.95 18.73
CA ASP A 198 -4.14 -9.32 18.24
C ASP A 198 -2.90 -10.14 18.65
N LEU A 199 -1.73 -9.50 18.70
CA LEU A 199 -0.50 -10.14 19.18
C LEU A 199 -0.60 -10.50 20.67
N LEU A 200 -1.05 -9.56 21.50
CA LEU A 200 -1.21 -9.78 22.95
C LEU A 200 -2.26 -10.86 23.24
N ALA A 201 -3.38 -10.86 22.53
CA ALA A 201 -4.39 -11.91 22.63
C ALA A 201 -3.82 -13.30 22.32
N ALA A 202 -3.04 -13.39 21.22
CA ALA A 202 -2.40 -14.66 20.83
C ALA A 202 -1.38 -15.16 21.85
N LEU A 203 -0.65 -14.27 22.52
CA LEU A 203 0.31 -14.61 23.58
C LEU A 203 -0.42 -15.07 24.85
N GLY A 204 -1.51 -14.40 25.23
CA GLY A 204 -2.36 -14.79 26.37
C GLY A 204 -2.94 -16.21 26.20
N HIS A 205 -3.44 -16.53 25.01
CA HIS A 205 -3.94 -17.88 24.70
C HIS A 205 -2.85 -18.95 24.74
N ARG A 206 -1.62 -18.65 24.29
CA ARG A 206 -0.48 -19.59 24.39
C ARG A 206 -0.08 -19.86 25.85
N ALA A 207 -0.01 -18.81 26.67
CA ALA A 207 0.32 -18.94 28.10
C ALA A 207 -0.74 -19.80 28.85
N ALA A 208 -2.02 -19.59 28.54
CA ALA A 208 -3.09 -20.36 29.13
C ALA A 208 -3.02 -21.87 28.75
N ARG A 209 -2.72 -22.20 27.50
CA ARG A 209 -2.54 -23.56 27.02
C ARG A 209 -1.35 -24.28 27.69
N SER A 210 -0.19 -23.61 27.74
CA SER A 210 1.00 -24.17 28.37
C SER A 210 0.82 -24.38 29.89
N GLY A 211 0.03 -23.54 30.55
CA GLY A 211 -0.33 -23.72 31.99
C GLY A 211 -1.27 -24.88 32.23
N SER A 212 -2.18 -25.22 31.31
CA SER A 212 -3.09 -26.37 31.42
C SER A 212 -2.36 -27.71 31.19
N GLU A 213 -1.42 -27.77 30.25
CA GLU A 213 -0.61 -28.98 29.99
C GLU A 213 0.29 -29.33 31.17
N ARG A 214 0.88 -28.35 31.86
CA ARG A 214 1.71 -28.57 33.05
C ARG A 214 0.90 -29.05 34.27
N ARG A 215 -0.39 -28.72 34.36
CA ARG A 215 -1.28 -29.21 35.44
C ARG A 215 -1.81 -30.63 35.19
N GLY A 216 -1.86 -31.07 33.92
CA GLY A 216 -2.29 -32.42 33.56
C GLY A 216 -1.25 -33.51 33.84
N THR A 217 0.05 -33.19 33.82
CA THR A 217 1.15 -34.15 34.03
C THR A 217 1.51 -34.38 35.51
N ASN A 218 0.94 -33.60 36.43
CA ASN A 218 1.19 -33.79 37.90
C ASN A 218 0.06 -34.56 38.61
N ARG A 219 -0.80 -35.32 37.91
CA ARG A 219 -1.85 -36.16 38.46
C ARG A 219 -1.72 -37.62 37.95
N GLN A 220 -0.54 -38.18 38.05
CA GLN A 220 -0.36 -39.65 38.02
C GLN A 220 0.52 -40.07 39.18
#